data_0acd90d4e0636b433e45bd93996fd89c
#
_entry.id   0acd90d4e0636b433e45bd93996fd89c
#
_cell.length_a   1.000
_cell.length_b   1.000
_cell.length_c   1.000
_cell.angle_alpha   90.00
_cell.angle_beta   90.00
_cell.angle_gamma   90.00
#
_symmetry.space_group_name_H-M   'P 1'
#
loop_
_entity.id
_entity.type
_entity.pdbx_description
1 polymer ?
#
loop_
_entity_poly.entity_id
_entity_poly.type
_entity_poly.pdbx_seq_one_letter_code
_entity_poly.pdbx_strand_id
1 'polypeptide(L)'
;MPAEAESWQLLLVNSRNPLPEDFTVELATLENGMKADKRICNDLSAMLKDCRAAGLRPKICSAYRDAATQTRLHKNKIARLRAAGLGREEAEREAARWVAVPGTSEHQTGLALDLVSANYQYLNEKQAETPEQQWLMAHSWEYGFILRYPTDKSEITGIGYEPWHYRYVGRPLAEALHESGLCLEEYLAMPAAVTARVKEKPEIPASPFIPLNSYLTTVKSCVMTIP
;
A
#
# COMPACT_ATOMS: atom_id res chain seq x y z
N MET A 1 -15.71 -16.05 -13.84
CA MET A 1 -15.77 -14.58 -13.93
C MET A 1 -14.91 -14.05 -12.81
N PRO A 2 -13.83 -13.28 -13.03
CA PRO A 2 -13.15 -12.62 -11.94
C PRO A 2 -14.14 -11.68 -11.24
N ALA A 3 -14.15 -11.69 -9.91
CA ALA A 3 -15.04 -10.83 -9.12
C ALA A 3 -14.73 -9.37 -9.45
N GLU A 4 -15.74 -8.60 -9.83
CA GLU A 4 -15.56 -7.16 -10.05
C GLU A 4 -15.23 -6.49 -8.71
N ALA A 5 -14.36 -5.47 -8.74
CA ALA A 5 -14.08 -4.67 -7.56
C ALA A 5 -15.39 -4.00 -7.08
N GLU A 6 -15.69 -4.13 -5.78
CA GLU A 6 -16.88 -3.52 -5.20
C GLU A 6 -16.68 -2.01 -5.05
N SER A 7 -17.77 -1.24 -5.12
CA SER A 7 -17.72 0.24 -5.11
C SER A 7 -16.95 0.83 -3.93
N TRP A 8 -17.00 0.20 -2.75
CA TRP A 8 -16.25 0.64 -1.57
C TRP A 8 -14.72 0.46 -1.71
N GLN A 9 -14.27 -0.51 -2.51
CA GLN A 9 -12.85 -0.75 -2.82
C GLN A 9 -12.30 0.36 -3.72
N LEU A 10 -13.16 0.91 -4.59
CA LEU A 10 -12.84 1.98 -5.54
C LEU A 10 -12.92 3.39 -4.94
N LEU A 11 -13.24 3.52 -3.64
CA LEU A 11 -13.38 4.81 -2.97
C LEU A 11 -12.06 5.59 -3.04
N LEU A 12 -12.02 6.63 -3.87
CA LEU A 12 -10.89 7.55 -3.98
C LEU A 12 -11.00 8.64 -2.93
N VAL A 13 -9.98 8.75 -2.08
CA VAL A 13 -9.88 9.79 -1.05
C VAL A 13 -8.55 10.50 -1.19
N ASN A 14 -8.58 11.79 -1.48
CA ASN A 14 -7.41 12.67 -1.59
C ASN A 14 -7.86 14.14 -1.48
N SER A 15 -6.97 15.09 -1.67
CA SER A 15 -7.26 16.53 -1.54
C SER A 15 -8.35 17.03 -2.51
N ARG A 16 -8.60 16.33 -3.61
CA ARG A 16 -9.65 16.66 -4.62
C ARG A 16 -10.94 15.89 -4.38
N ASN A 17 -10.87 14.79 -3.65
CA ASN A 17 -11.99 13.88 -3.35
C ASN A 17 -12.04 13.67 -1.82
N PRO A 18 -12.58 14.63 -1.05
CA PRO A 18 -12.72 14.47 0.40
C PRO A 18 -13.78 13.41 0.72
N LEU A 19 -13.64 12.78 1.89
CA LEU A 19 -14.65 11.89 2.42
C LEU A 19 -15.96 12.64 2.64
N PRO A 20 -17.12 12.04 2.32
CA PRO A 20 -18.41 12.56 2.72
C PRO A 20 -18.50 12.76 4.24
N GLU A 21 -19.21 13.79 4.69
CA GLU A 21 -19.35 14.08 6.13
C GLU A 21 -20.05 12.97 6.90
N ASP A 22 -20.95 12.23 6.24
CA ASP A 22 -21.71 11.09 6.77
C ASP A 22 -21.01 9.75 6.55
N PHE A 23 -19.75 9.74 6.08
CA PHE A 23 -19.02 8.50 5.86
C PHE A 23 -18.86 7.71 7.15
N THR A 24 -19.26 6.46 7.09
CA THR A 24 -19.15 5.49 8.19
C THR A 24 -18.48 4.20 7.73
N VAL A 25 -17.79 3.54 8.66
CA VAL A 25 -17.10 2.26 8.41
C VAL A 25 -17.24 1.34 9.61
N GLU A 26 -17.54 0.07 9.37
CA GLU A 26 -17.51 -0.96 10.41
C GLU A 26 -16.07 -1.39 10.67
N LEU A 27 -15.58 -1.10 11.86
CA LEU A 27 -14.19 -1.35 12.25
C LEU A 27 -14.06 -2.67 13.03
N ALA A 28 -13.00 -3.43 12.73
CA ALA A 28 -12.53 -4.54 13.55
C ALA A 28 -11.19 -4.20 14.21
N THR A 29 -10.94 -4.80 15.38
CA THR A 29 -9.68 -4.65 16.12
C THR A 29 -8.65 -5.64 15.58
N LEU A 30 -7.47 -5.13 15.25
CA LEU A 30 -6.31 -5.88 14.79
C LEU A 30 -5.51 -6.46 15.96
N GLU A 31 -4.59 -7.39 15.67
CA GLU A 31 -3.73 -8.07 16.66
C GLU A 31 -2.95 -7.12 17.58
N ASN A 32 -2.65 -5.90 17.14
CA ASN A 32 -1.92 -4.88 17.90
C ASN A 32 -2.83 -3.84 18.60
N GLY A 33 -4.15 -4.07 18.63
CA GLY A 33 -5.14 -3.17 19.22
C GLY A 33 -5.56 -1.99 18.33
N MET A 34 -4.92 -1.78 17.17
CA MET A 34 -5.37 -0.82 16.18
C MET A 34 -6.65 -1.32 15.49
N LYS A 35 -7.29 -0.45 14.72
CA LYS A 35 -8.53 -0.79 14.02
C LYS A 35 -8.36 -0.61 12.50
N ALA A 36 -9.08 -1.44 11.73
CA ALA A 36 -9.20 -1.31 10.29
C ALA A 36 -10.64 -1.63 9.87
N ASP A 37 -10.99 -1.35 8.62
CA ASP A 37 -12.26 -1.81 8.05
C ASP A 37 -12.35 -3.34 8.18
N LYS A 38 -13.45 -3.82 8.76
CA LYS A 38 -13.67 -5.25 9.03
C LYS A 38 -13.50 -6.12 7.79
N ARG A 39 -13.86 -5.60 6.61
CA ARG A 39 -13.84 -6.33 5.34
C ARG A 39 -12.44 -6.70 4.87
N ILE A 40 -11.40 -5.91 5.25
CA ILE A 40 -10.02 -6.16 4.81
C ILE A 40 -9.22 -7.05 5.77
N CYS A 41 -9.74 -7.33 6.97
CA CYS A 41 -8.95 -7.94 8.04
C CYS A 41 -8.44 -9.35 7.71
N ASN A 42 -9.20 -10.14 6.95
CA ASN A 42 -8.78 -11.49 6.56
C ASN A 42 -7.61 -11.46 5.58
N ASP A 43 -7.69 -10.61 4.55
CA ASP A 43 -6.62 -10.45 3.56
C ASP A 43 -5.37 -9.83 4.18
N LEU A 44 -5.53 -8.85 5.07
CA LEU A 44 -4.42 -8.28 5.85
C LEU A 44 -3.73 -9.34 6.70
N SER A 45 -4.51 -10.16 7.41
CA SER A 45 -3.97 -11.24 8.26
C SER A 45 -3.21 -12.27 7.43
N ALA A 46 -3.72 -12.65 6.26
CA ALA A 46 -3.06 -13.57 5.34
C ALA A 46 -1.73 -12.98 4.84
N MET A 47 -1.72 -11.72 4.37
CA MET A 47 -0.52 -11.03 3.91
C MET A 47 0.56 -10.98 5.00
N LEU A 48 0.22 -10.57 6.21
CA LEU A 48 1.17 -10.47 7.31
C LEU A 48 1.69 -11.84 7.76
N LYS A 49 0.84 -12.88 7.73
CA LYS A 49 1.22 -14.25 8.04
C LYS A 49 2.25 -14.77 7.04
N ASP A 50 2.03 -14.57 5.74
CA ASP A 50 2.92 -15.09 4.71
C ASP A 50 4.24 -14.30 4.67
N CYS A 51 4.20 -12.98 4.90
CA CYS A 51 5.40 -12.18 5.11
C CYS A 51 6.24 -12.71 6.30
N ARG A 52 5.59 -13.06 7.42
CA ARG A 52 6.27 -13.66 8.58
C ARG A 52 6.80 -15.07 8.29
N ALA A 53 6.08 -15.86 7.50
CA ALA A 53 6.53 -17.19 7.07
C ALA A 53 7.80 -17.13 6.18
N ALA A 54 8.00 -16.00 5.47
CA ALA A 54 9.24 -15.69 4.76
C ALA A 54 10.40 -15.28 5.70
N GLY A 55 10.22 -15.35 7.01
CA GLY A 55 11.25 -14.99 8.01
C GLY A 55 11.32 -13.50 8.32
N LEU A 56 10.36 -12.70 7.83
CA LEU A 56 10.32 -11.25 7.97
C LEU A 56 9.46 -10.82 9.16
N ARG A 57 9.60 -9.57 9.59
CA ARG A 57 8.93 -9.06 10.78
C ARG A 57 8.17 -7.76 10.49
N PRO A 58 7.10 -7.82 9.64
CA PRO A 58 6.28 -6.64 9.37
C PRO A 58 5.51 -6.21 10.62
N LYS A 59 5.38 -4.91 10.82
CA LYS A 59 4.67 -4.30 11.94
C LYS A 59 3.70 -3.23 11.41
N ILE A 60 2.45 -3.28 11.85
CA ILE A 60 1.50 -2.20 11.62
C ILE A 60 1.84 -1.07 12.58
N CYS A 61 2.18 0.10 12.08
CA CYS A 61 2.48 1.27 12.90
C CYS A 61 1.35 2.31 12.87
N SER A 62 0.46 2.25 11.87
CA SER A 62 -0.76 3.05 11.79
C SER A 62 -1.82 2.29 11.00
N ALA A 63 -3.10 2.49 11.34
CA ALA A 63 -4.24 1.91 10.65
C ALA A 63 -5.38 2.95 10.58
N TYR A 64 -6.61 2.60 10.94
CA TYR A 64 -7.69 3.59 11.00
C TYR A 64 -7.32 4.78 11.88
N ARG A 65 -7.59 5.98 11.40
CA ARG A 65 -7.46 7.24 12.12
C ARG A 65 -8.76 8.03 12.02
N ASP A 66 -9.31 8.44 13.15
CA ASP A 66 -10.46 9.36 13.15
C ASP A 66 -10.06 10.79 12.76
N ALA A 67 -11.05 11.61 12.48
CA ALA A 67 -10.84 13.01 12.07
C ALA A 67 -10.06 13.83 13.12
N ALA A 68 -10.27 13.56 14.41
CA ALA A 68 -9.57 14.26 15.50
C ALA A 68 -8.08 13.92 15.52
N THR A 69 -7.75 12.63 15.38
CA THR A 69 -6.37 12.12 15.27
C THR A 69 -5.68 12.69 14.03
N GLN A 70 -6.34 12.66 12.86
CA GLN A 70 -5.79 13.21 11.62
C GLN A 70 -5.53 14.71 11.75
N THR A 71 -6.46 15.47 12.36
CA THR A 71 -6.29 16.90 12.62
C THR A 71 -5.07 17.18 13.50
N ARG A 72 -4.88 16.40 14.55
CA ARG A 72 -3.72 16.53 15.45
C ARG A 72 -2.41 16.25 14.73
N LEU A 73 -2.36 15.20 13.93
CA LEU A 73 -1.15 14.83 13.17
C LEU A 73 -0.79 15.90 12.14
N HIS A 74 -1.77 16.39 11.38
CA HIS A 74 -1.57 17.44 10.38
C HIS A 74 -1.06 18.74 11.02
N LYS A 75 -1.71 19.21 12.10
CA LYS A 75 -1.26 20.40 12.86
C LYS A 75 0.16 20.23 13.41
N ASN A 76 0.50 19.05 13.93
CA ASN A 76 1.84 18.75 14.44
C ASN A 76 2.89 18.79 13.31
N LYS A 77 2.57 18.30 12.10
CA LYS A 77 3.47 18.39 10.95
C LYS A 77 3.72 19.84 10.55
N ILE A 78 2.68 20.68 10.47
CA ILE A 78 2.81 22.12 10.21
C ILE A 78 3.70 22.79 11.27
N ALA A 79 3.45 22.51 12.55
CA ALA A 79 4.22 23.11 13.64
C ALA A 79 5.71 22.76 13.56
N ARG A 80 6.04 21.50 13.22
CA ARG A 80 7.44 21.05 13.02
C ARG A 80 8.12 21.77 11.85
N LEU A 81 7.41 21.92 10.72
CA LEU A 81 7.94 22.62 9.56
C LEU A 81 8.16 24.10 9.84
N ARG A 82 7.26 24.73 10.56
CA ARG A 82 7.43 26.12 11.02
C ARG A 82 8.61 26.28 11.98
N ALA A 83 8.78 25.35 12.91
CA ALA A 83 9.94 25.33 13.81
C ALA A 83 11.27 25.11 13.05
N ALA A 84 11.21 24.47 11.87
CA ALA A 84 12.35 24.31 10.96
C ALA A 84 12.60 25.55 10.06
N GLY A 85 11.79 26.63 10.21
CA GLY A 85 12.01 27.90 9.53
C GLY A 85 11.12 28.18 8.32
N LEU A 86 10.20 27.28 7.95
CA LEU A 86 9.29 27.53 6.83
C LEU A 86 8.25 28.60 7.17
N GLY A 87 7.88 29.42 6.18
CA GLY A 87 6.75 30.33 6.25
C GLY A 87 5.42 29.58 6.50
N ARG A 88 4.38 30.28 6.96
CA ARG A 88 3.10 29.62 7.31
C ARG A 88 2.51 28.85 6.11
N GLU A 89 2.31 29.52 4.99
CA GLU A 89 1.69 28.94 3.80
C GLU A 89 2.52 27.80 3.20
N GLU A 90 3.85 27.96 3.21
CA GLU A 90 4.78 26.93 2.75
C GLU A 90 4.72 25.69 3.66
N ALA A 91 4.69 25.87 4.99
CA ALA A 91 4.57 24.81 5.96
C ALA A 91 3.23 24.05 5.83
N GLU A 92 2.12 24.76 5.56
CA GLU A 92 0.81 24.16 5.32
C GLU A 92 0.82 23.35 4.01
N ARG A 93 1.36 23.85 2.90
CA ARG A 93 1.49 23.11 1.63
C ARG A 93 2.39 21.89 1.77
N GLU A 94 3.56 22.06 2.39
CA GLU A 94 4.50 20.97 2.56
C GLU A 94 3.98 19.90 3.54
N ALA A 95 3.27 20.30 4.60
CA ALA A 95 2.64 19.37 5.52
C ALA A 95 1.62 18.47 4.81
N ALA A 96 0.82 19.01 3.90
CA ALA A 96 -0.21 18.29 3.16
C ALA A 96 0.36 17.22 2.24
N ARG A 97 1.61 17.33 1.81
CA ARG A 97 2.32 16.32 1.00
C ARG A 97 2.71 15.06 1.78
N TRP A 98 2.74 15.12 3.10
CA TRP A 98 3.16 14.02 3.98
C TRP A 98 2.09 13.56 4.96
N VAL A 99 1.20 14.47 5.35
CA VAL A 99 0.10 14.19 6.26
C VAL A 99 -1.13 14.87 5.68
N ALA A 100 -1.98 14.10 5.06
CA ALA A 100 -3.19 14.58 4.39
C ALA A 100 -4.02 15.51 5.30
N VAL A 101 -4.66 16.51 4.70
CA VAL A 101 -5.61 17.40 5.38
C VAL A 101 -6.75 16.54 5.97
N PRO A 102 -7.29 16.87 7.17
CA PRO A 102 -8.45 16.16 7.71
C PRO A 102 -9.61 16.07 6.71
N GLY A 103 -10.22 14.90 6.61
CA GLY A 103 -11.27 14.62 5.62
C GLY A 103 -10.72 14.14 4.26
N THR A 104 -9.41 14.18 4.03
CA THR A 104 -8.79 13.74 2.77
C THR A 104 -7.76 12.61 2.95
N SER A 105 -7.76 11.97 4.12
CA SER A 105 -6.85 10.87 4.45
C SER A 105 -7.50 9.51 4.24
N GLU A 106 -6.85 8.61 3.50
CA GLU A 106 -7.31 7.23 3.33
C GLU A 106 -7.37 6.43 4.65
N HIS A 107 -6.59 6.80 5.66
CA HIS A 107 -6.70 6.18 6.98
C HIS A 107 -8.06 6.39 7.65
N GLN A 108 -8.81 7.43 7.27
CA GLN A 108 -10.18 7.64 7.78
C GLN A 108 -11.19 6.66 7.18
N THR A 109 -10.84 5.96 6.10
CA THR A 109 -11.67 4.90 5.51
C THR A 109 -11.52 3.56 6.22
N GLY A 110 -10.44 3.36 6.96
CA GLY A 110 -10.05 2.05 7.47
C GLY A 110 -9.43 1.11 6.44
N LEU A 111 -9.26 1.56 5.17
CA LEU A 111 -8.72 0.77 4.07
C LEU A 111 -7.20 0.94 3.90
N ALA A 112 -6.58 1.86 4.62
CA ALA A 112 -5.14 2.12 4.54
C ALA A 112 -4.42 1.78 5.85
N LEU A 113 -3.19 1.27 5.68
CA LEU A 113 -2.30 0.89 6.77
C LEU A 113 -0.88 1.36 6.48
N ASP A 114 -0.19 1.80 7.53
CA ASP A 114 1.25 2.02 7.49
C ASP A 114 1.96 0.79 8.07
N LEU A 115 2.74 0.11 7.22
CA LEU A 115 3.50 -1.08 7.54
C LEU A 115 4.99 -0.77 7.55
N VAL A 116 5.70 -1.18 8.59
CA VAL A 116 7.15 -0.96 8.74
C VAL A 116 7.87 -2.24 9.12
N SER A 117 9.19 -2.27 8.94
CA SER A 117 10.03 -3.30 9.52
C SER A 117 10.05 -3.17 11.05
N ALA A 118 9.96 -4.29 11.79
CA ALA A 118 10.14 -4.28 13.24
C ALA A 118 11.54 -3.78 13.65
N ASN A 119 12.53 -3.94 12.77
CA ASN A 119 13.92 -3.53 13.00
C ASN A 119 14.18 -2.06 12.59
N TYR A 120 13.27 -1.45 11.83
CA TYR A 120 13.37 -0.05 11.39
C TYR A 120 11.98 0.58 11.40
N GLN A 121 11.65 1.38 12.41
CA GLN A 121 10.29 1.89 12.62
C GLN A 121 10.13 3.38 12.28
N TYR A 122 11.04 3.96 11.51
CA TYR A 122 10.95 5.34 11.05
C TYR A 122 10.16 5.41 9.74
N LEU A 123 9.22 6.34 9.65
CA LEU A 123 8.45 6.63 8.42
C LEU A 123 9.25 7.59 7.53
N ASN A 124 10.16 7.02 6.74
CA ASN A 124 10.95 7.72 5.73
C ASN A 124 11.30 6.76 4.58
N GLU A 125 11.90 7.29 3.52
CA GLU A 125 12.18 6.54 2.29
C GLU A 125 13.08 5.32 2.49
N LYS A 126 13.93 5.29 3.54
CA LYS A 126 14.76 4.12 3.86
C LYS A 126 13.95 2.87 4.23
N GLN A 127 12.67 3.01 4.51
CA GLN A 127 11.78 1.85 4.63
C GLN A 127 11.85 0.97 3.38
N ALA A 128 11.94 1.55 2.18
CA ALA A 128 12.02 0.80 0.93
C ALA A 128 13.20 -0.18 0.86
N GLU A 129 14.26 0.09 1.63
CA GLU A 129 15.47 -0.75 1.67
C GLU A 129 15.31 -1.93 2.62
N THR A 130 14.27 -1.96 3.47
CA THR A 130 14.05 -3.06 4.42
C THR A 130 13.53 -4.31 3.71
N PRO A 131 13.95 -5.50 4.13
CA PRO A 131 13.46 -6.75 3.53
C PRO A 131 11.94 -6.90 3.61
N GLU A 132 11.31 -6.39 4.67
CA GLU A 132 9.87 -6.39 4.83
C GLU A 132 9.18 -5.56 3.75
N GLN A 133 9.69 -4.35 3.46
CA GLN A 133 9.11 -3.50 2.41
C GLN A 133 9.35 -4.07 1.02
N GLN A 134 10.51 -4.64 0.76
CA GLN A 134 10.78 -5.30 -0.51
C GLN A 134 9.80 -6.45 -0.76
N TRP A 135 9.53 -7.26 0.27
CA TRP A 135 8.53 -8.33 0.19
C TRP A 135 7.12 -7.76 -0.02
N LEU A 136 6.72 -6.77 0.78
CA LEU A 136 5.40 -6.16 0.68
C LEU A 136 5.16 -5.51 -0.69
N MET A 137 6.14 -4.78 -1.23
CA MET A 137 6.04 -4.18 -2.57
C MET A 137 5.91 -5.25 -3.67
N ALA A 138 6.56 -6.40 -3.50
CA ALA A 138 6.49 -7.50 -4.46
C ALA A 138 5.18 -8.31 -4.38
N HIS A 139 4.56 -8.43 -3.20
CA HIS A 139 3.50 -9.41 -2.94
C HIS A 139 2.18 -8.83 -2.43
N SER A 140 2.12 -7.58 -1.97
CA SER A 140 0.89 -7.01 -1.35
C SER A 140 -0.32 -7.07 -2.27
N TRP A 141 -0.13 -6.94 -3.58
CA TRP A 141 -1.19 -7.00 -4.58
C TRP A 141 -1.91 -8.36 -4.61
N GLU A 142 -1.22 -9.47 -4.30
CA GLU A 142 -1.80 -10.81 -4.19
C GLU A 142 -2.88 -10.91 -3.09
N TYR A 143 -2.83 -9.98 -2.14
CA TYR A 143 -3.77 -9.87 -1.01
C TYR A 143 -4.74 -8.68 -1.16
N GLY A 144 -4.73 -8.01 -2.32
CA GLY A 144 -5.61 -6.88 -2.60
C GLY A 144 -5.10 -5.52 -2.10
N PHE A 145 -3.83 -5.42 -1.70
CA PHE A 145 -3.20 -4.17 -1.27
C PHE A 145 -2.25 -3.64 -2.32
N ILE A 146 -2.19 -2.33 -2.46
CA ILE A 146 -1.25 -1.63 -3.34
C ILE A 146 -0.32 -0.73 -2.53
N LEU A 147 0.91 -0.57 -3.00
CA LEU A 147 1.75 0.56 -2.61
C LEU A 147 1.11 1.84 -3.15
N ARG A 148 0.55 2.64 -2.27
CA ARG A 148 -0.38 3.72 -2.65
C ARG A 148 0.30 4.95 -3.24
N TYR A 149 1.49 5.29 -2.76
CA TYR A 149 2.22 6.49 -3.10
C TYR A 149 3.63 6.17 -3.59
N PRO A 150 3.78 5.63 -4.82
CA PRO A 150 5.08 5.33 -5.41
C PRO A 150 5.84 6.60 -5.82
N THR A 151 7.14 6.48 -6.09
CA THR A 151 8.07 7.61 -6.31
C THR A 151 7.70 8.51 -7.48
N ASP A 152 7.14 7.95 -8.55
CA ASP A 152 6.87 8.65 -9.83
C ASP A 152 5.44 9.21 -9.93
N LYS A 153 4.61 9.07 -8.89
CA LYS A 153 3.18 9.44 -8.91
C LYS A 153 2.82 10.60 -7.98
N SER A 154 3.78 11.24 -7.32
CA SER A 154 3.52 12.29 -6.31
C SER A 154 2.75 13.49 -6.87
N GLU A 155 2.97 13.86 -8.12
CA GLU A 155 2.25 14.97 -8.77
C GLU A 155 0.77 14.60 -9.07
N ILE A 156 0.47 13.33 -9.22
CA ILE A 156 -0.89 12.83 -9.49
C ILE A 156 -1.64 12.61 -8.19
N THR A 157 -1.02 11.93 -7.23
CA THR A 157 -1.63 11.58 -5.93
C THR A 157 -1.68 12.76 -4.95
N GLY A 158 -0.77 13.73 -5.11
CA GLY A 158 -0.60 14.86 -4.20
C GLY A 158 0.16 14.54 -2.91
N ILE A 159 0.62 13.29 -2.74
CA ILE A 159 1.38 12.79 -1.58
C ILE A 159 2.80 12.41 -2.03
N GLY A 160 3.78 12.64 -1.17
CA GLY A 160 5.17 12.21 -1.39
C GLY A 160 5.32 10.69 -1.43
N TYR A 161 6.51 10.22 -1.75
CA TYR A 161 6.80 8.78 -1.72
C TYR A 161 6.69 8.21 -0.30
N GLU A 162 5.79 7.24 -0.12
CA GLU A 162 5.55 6.60 1.17
C GLU A 162 5.65 5.07 1.04
N PRO A 163 6.84 4.47 1.10
CA PRO A 163 7.02 3.02 0.94
C PRO A 163 6.33 2.19 2.04
N TRP A 164 5.84 2.82 3.10
CA TRP A 164 5.12 2.19 4.21
C TRP A 164 3.60 2.16 4.02
N HIS A 165 3.02 3.00 3.12
CA HIS A 165 1.58 3.20 3.01
C HIS A 165 0.94 2.26 2.01
N TYR A 166 0.13 1.32 2.51
CA TYR A 166 -0.60 0.32 1.72
C TYR A 166 -2.09 0.58 1.78
N ARG A 167 -2.74 0.58 0.61
CA ARG A 167 -4.16 0.76 0.44
C ARG A 167 -4.81 -0.52 -0.08
N TYR A 168 -5.89 -0.97 0.58
CA TYR A 168 -6.71 -2.07 0.08
C TYR A 168 -7.65 -1.60 -1.04
N VAL A 169 -7.64 -2.32 -2.15
CA VAL A 169 -8.48 -2.07 -3.33
C VAL A 169 -9.15 -3.35 -3.84
N GLY A 170 -8.98 -4.47 -3.12
CA GLY A 170 -9.41 -5.81 -3.57
C GLY A 170 -8.44 -6.42 -4.58
N ARG A 171 -8.37 -7.76 -4.59
CA ARG A 171 -7.37 -8.50 -5.39
C ARG A 171 -7.45 -8.20 -6.88
N PRO A 172 -8.64 -8.19 -7.54
CA PRO A 172 -8.71 -7.95 -8.98
C PRO A 172 -8.16 -6.59 -9.39
N LEU A 173 -8.42 -5.54 -8.59
CA LEU A 173 -7.90 -4.20 -8.90
C LEU A 173 -6.42 -4.07 -8.53
N ALA A 174 -5.99 -4.68 -7.42
CA ALA A 174 -4.59 -4.66 -7.01
C ALA A 174 -3.69 -5.33 -8.06
N GLU A 175 -4.11 -6.46 -8.63
CA GLU A 175 -3.44 -7.15 -9.74
C GLU A 175 -3.36 -6.24 -10.98
N ALA A 176 -4.48 -5.65 -11.39
CA ALA A 176 -4.53 -4.76 -12.55
C ALA A 176 -3.61 -3.53 -12.41
N LEU A 177 -3.55 -2.94 -11.20
CA LEU A 177 -2.67 -1.82 -10.90
C LEU A 177 -1.20 -2.24 -10.86
N HIS A 178 -0.90 -3.41 -10.30
CA HIS A 178 0.44 -3.98 -10.28
C HIS A 178 0.97 -4.24 -11.71
N GLU A 179 0.16 -4.86 -12.56
CA GLU A 179 0.54 -5.15 -13.95
C GLU A 179 0.69 -3.89 -14.82
N SER A 180 -0.20 -2.91 -14.63
CA SER A 180 -0.20 -1.69 -15.45
C SER A 180 0.79 -0.62 -14.99
N GLY A 181 1.24 -0.64 -13.72
CA GLY A 181 2.04 0.41 -13.10
C GLY A 181 1.28 1.73 -12.89
N LEU A 182 -0.05 1.71 -12.99
CA LEU A 182 -0.90 2.88 -12.75
C LEU A 182 -1.13 3.09 -11.25
N CYS A 183 -1.27 4.35 -10.82
CA CYS A 183 -1.83 4.64 -9.51
C CYS A 183 -3.36 4.62 -9.56
N LEU A 184 -4.00 4.64 -8.38
CA LEU A 184 -5.46 4.54 -8.26
C LEU A 184 -6.18 5.68 -9.00
N GLU A 185 -5.64 6.91 -8.96
CA GLU A 185 -6.18 8.06 -9.67
C GLU A 185 -6.18 7.86 -11.18
N GLU A 186 -5.07 7.37 -11.74
CA GLU A 186 -4.94 7.13 -13.19
C GLU A 186 -5.92 6.06 -13.64
N TYR A 187 -6.02 4.96 -12.90
CA TYR A 187 -6.95 3.87 -13.21
C TYR A 187 -8.40 4.35 -13.20
N LEU A 188 -8.82 5.08 -12.17
CA LEU A 188 -10.20 5.56 -12.06
C LEU A 188 -10.54 6.66 -13.06
N ALA A 189 -9.55 7.37 -13.61
CA ALA A 189 -9.74 8.35 -14.67
C ALA A 189 -9.90 7.74 -16.07
N MET A 190 -9.63 6.42 -16.24
CA MET A 190 -9.77 5.76 -17.53
C MET A 190 -11.24 5.60 -17.94
N PRO A 191 -11.56 5.75 -19.24
CA PRO A 191 -12.89 5.43 -19.76
C PRO A 191 -13.28 3.98 -19.46
N ALA A 192 -14.55 3.73 -19.10
CA ALA A 192 -15.05 2.40 -18.74
C ALA A 192 -14.77 1.32 -19.82
N ALA A 193 -14.73 1.69 -21.10
CA ALA A 193 -14.38 0.78 -22.19
C ALA A 193 -12.92 0.29 -22.15
N VAL A 194 -12.01 1.05 -21.52
CA VAL A 194 -10.59 0.68 -21.37
C VAL A 194 -10.41 -0.17 -20.12
N THR A 195 -11.08 0.16 -19.02
CA THR A 195 -11.06 -0.65 -17.79
C THR A 195 -11.66 -2.05 -18.00
N ALA A 196 -12.64 -2.21 -18.90
CA ALA A 196 -13.17 -3.52 -19.26
C ALA A 196 -12.12 -4.41 -19.96
N ARG A 197 -11.25 -3.84 -20.82
CA ARG A 197 -10.20 -4.60 -21.52
C ARG A 197 -9.05 -5.04 -20.62
N VAL A 198 -8.73 -4.29 -19.58
CA VAL A 198 -7.74 -4.69 -18.57
C VAL A 198 -8.24 -5.91 -17.78
N LYS A 199 -9.57 -6.07 -17.68
CA LYS A 199 -10.24 -7.20 -17.02
C LYS A 199 -10.36 -8.47 -17.88
N GLU A 200 -10.18 -8.39 -19.20
CA GLU A 200 -10.36 -9.50 -20.16
C GLU A 200 -9.08 -10.28 -20.50
N LYS A 201 -8.01 -10.13 -19.74
CA LYS A 201 -6.82 -10.99 -19.95
C LYS A 201 -7.18 -12.45 -19.71
N PRO A 202 -6.81 -13.37 -20.65
CA PRO A 202 -7.04 -14.80 -20.46
C PRO A 202 -6.27 -15.27 -19.22
N GLU A 203 -6.91 -16.16 -18.44
CA GLU A 203 -6.27 -16.86 -17.31
C GLU A 203 -4.94 -17.46 -17.78
N ILE A 204 -3.83 -16.93 -17.30
CA ILE A 204 -2.55 -17.63 -17.41
C ILE A 204 -2.66 -18.78 -16.40
N PRO A 205 -2.58 -20.07 -16.84
CA PRO A 205 -2.64 -21.17 -15.90
C PRO A 205 -1.53 -20.98 -14.85
N ALA A 206 -1.89 -21.12 -13.58
CA ALA A 206 -0.97 -21.02 -12.46
C ALA A 206 0.27 -21.84 -12.76
N SER A 207 1.43 -21.20 -12.89
CA SER A 207 2.72 -21.87 -13.03
C SER A 207 2.90 -22.75 -11.79
N PRO A 208 3.19 -24.07 -11.95
CA PRO A 208 3.41 -24.92 -10.79
C PRO A 208 4.60 -24.36 -10.01
N PHE A 209 4.38 -24.09 -8.74
CA PHE A 209 5.41 -23.68 -7.78
C PHE A 209 6.54 -24.72 -7.79
N ILE A 210 7.65 -24.46 -8.46
CA ILE A 210 8.85 -25.28 -8.43
C ILE A 210 9.66 -24.79 -7.22
N PRO A 211 9.77 -25.58 -6.15
CA PRO A 211 10.58 -25.19 -5.00
C PRO A 211 12.04 -25.06 -5.42
N LEU A 212 12.70 -24.01 -4.96
CA LEU A 212 14.09 -23.59 -5.30
C LEU A 212 15.17 -24.66 -4.96
N ASN A 213 14.79 -25.83 -4.46
CA ASN A 213 15.71 -26.90 -4.04
C ASN A 213 16.14 -27.86 -5.17
N SER A 214 15.69 -27.68 -6.42
CA SER A 214 16.05 -28.58 -7.53
C SER A 214 17.28 -28.14 -8.35
N TYR A 215 17.90 -27.00 -8.06
CA TYR A 215 19.05 -26.50 -8.81
C TYR A 215 20.43 -26.83 -8.20
N LEU A 216 20.50 -27.54 -7.06
CA LEU A 216 21.77 -27.82 -6.38
C LEU A 216 22.36 -29.23 -6.65
N THR A 217 21.83 -30.02 -7.58
CA THR A 217 22.30 -31.40 -7.79
C THR A 217 22.93 -31.69 -9.15
N THR A 218 23.24 -30.71 -9.99
CA THR A 218 23.86 -31.03 -11.30
C THR A 218 25.09 -30.16 -11.62
N VAL A 219 26.02 -30.03 -10.69
CA VAL A 219 27.40 -29.55 -10.97
C VAL A 219 28.37 -30.45 -10.19
N LYS A 220 28.44 -31.72 -10.58
CA LYS A 220 29.63 -32.57 -10.30
C LYS A 220 29.86 -33.41 -11.53
N SER A 221 31.01 -33.17 -12.14
CA SER A 221 31.69 -34.00 -13.14
C SER A 221 31.85 -33.30 -14.50
N CYS A 222 32.84 -32.46 -14.60
CA CYS A 222 33.66 -32.31 -15.80
C CYS A 222 35.02 -31.77 -15.39
N VAL A 223 35.90 -32.63 -14.89
CA VAL A 223 37.35 -32.39 -14.87
C VAL A 223 37.87 -32.88 -16.19
N MET A 224 38.14 -31.97 -17.13
CA MET A 224 38.95 -32.28 -18.32
C MET A 224 40.41 -32.14 -17.97
N THR A 225 41.13 -33.24 -18.00
CA THR A 225 42.57 -33.35 -18.06
C THR A 225 43.04 -32.89 -19.46
N ILE A 226 43.93 -31.95 -19.53
CA ILE A 226 44.65 -31.56 -20.75
C ILE A 226 46.11 -31.94 -20.56
N PRO A 227 46.77 -32.50 -21.61
CA PRO A 227 48.11 -33.12 -21.56
C PRO A 227 49.24 -32.15 -21.36
#